data_99664dc5b2568e0a16379bf71cc6b47f
#
_entry.id   99664dc5b2568e0a16379bf71cc6b47f
#
_cell.length_a   1.000
_cell.length_b   1.000
_cell.length_c   1.000
_cell.angle_alpha   90.00
_cell.angle_beta   90.00
_cell.angle_gamma   90.00
#
_symmetry.space_group_name_H-M   'P 1'
#
loop_
_entity.id
_entity.type
_entity.pdbx_description
1 polymer ?
#
loop_
_entity_poly.entity_id
_entity_poly.type
_entity_poly.pdbx_seq_one_letter_code
_entity_poly.pdbx_strand_id
1 'polypeptide(L)'
;LEFSHLDPLKFIRKFFINRNKQKQKGGRMIVAKRKPFEEIKTMLKDYKKVLTVGCGTCVAVCLAGGEKEVGILNAELSMARKIDGSPIELGATTLERQCDMEFLDELENVVDEYEALLSMACGAGIQFLAERYPNKPVFPAVDTTFIGANRDVGWYEEKCRSCGSCVLGWTGGICPVTMCAKGLYNGPCGGTDNGKCEIHQDQPCAWYLIHERLAAQGRLDLIMEFQPITAWQNQKPRTLVQPGYEEKKEAG
;
A
#
# COMPACT_ATOMS: atom_id res chain seq x y z
N LEU A 1 8.27 2.32 -56.90
CA LEU A 1 7.45 2.04 -55.73
C LEU A 1 8.40 1.75 -54.55
N GLU A 2 8.77 2.80 -53.81
CA GLU A 2 9.65 2.75 -52.65
C GLU A 2 8.84 2.31 -51.40
N PHE A 3 9.19 1.16 -50.87
CA PHE A 3 8.79 0.78 -49.48
C PHE A 3 9.93 1.16 -48.55
N SER A 4 9.88 2.40 -48.01
CA SER A 4 10.81 2.88 -47.01
C SER A 4 10.46 2.37 -45.62
N HIS A 5 11.37 1.63 -45.02
CA HIS A 5 11.72 1.42 -43.64
C HIS A 5 10.72 1.88 -42.57
N LEU A 6 9.80 1.00 -42.19
CA LEU A 6 9.12 1.05 -40.90
C LEU A 6 9.99 0.31 -39.87
N ASP A 7 10.59 1.06 -38.95
CA ASP A 7 11.37 0.54 -37.84
C ASP A 7 10.47 -0.27 -36.91
N PRO A 8 10.61 -1.62 -36.83
CA PRO A 8 9.76 -2.48 -35.99
C PRO A 8 9.84 -2.12 -34.50
N LEU A 9 10.96 -1.56 -34.04
CA LEU A 9 11.16 -1.16 -32.65
C LEU A 9 10.35 0.09 -32.27
N LYS A 10 10.09 1.00 -33.21
CA LYS A 10 9.20 2.16 -32.98
C LYS A 10 7.73 1.75 -32.88
N PHE A 11 7.30 0.74 -33.65
CA PHE A 11 5.94 0.22 -33.60
C PHE A 11 5.69 -0.52 -32.28
N ILE A 12 6.63 -1.35 -31.86
CA ILE A 12 6.58 -2.08 -30.58
C ILE A 12 6.59 -1.11 -29.38
N ARG A 13 7.48 -0.08 -29.39
CA ARG A 13 7.48 0.95 -28.35
C ARG A 13 6.15 1.73 -28.27
N LYS A 14 5.56 2.08 -29.40
CA LYS A 14 4.28 2.80 -29.45
C LYS A 14 3.11 1.93 -28.95
N PHE A 15 3.16 0.62 -29.21
CA PHE A 15 2.15 -0.34 -28.77
C PHE A 15 2.25 -0.63 -27.27
N PHE A 16 3.46 -0.75 -26.71
CA PHE A 16 3.65 -0.92 -25.26
C PHE A 16 3.39 0.35 -24.46
N ILE A 17 3.70 1.53 -24.99
CA ILE A 17 3.43 2.81 -24.33
C ILE A 17 1.93 3.15 -24.31
N ASN A 18 1.16 2.75 -25.32
CA ASN A 18 -0.29 3.00 -25.37
C ASN A 18 -1.14 2.03 -24.53
N ARG A 19 -0.64 0.84 -24.16
CA ARG A 19 -1.34 -0.08 -23.24
C ARG A 19 -1.25 0.34 -21.77
N ASN A 20 -0.28 1.16 -21.39
CA ASN A 20 -0.09 1.61 -20.01
C ASN A 20 -0.77 2.94 -19.66
N LYS A 21 -1.57 3.53 -20.57
CA LYS A 21 -2.42 4.70 -20.26
C LYS A 21 -3.86 4.33 -19.91
N GLN A 22 -4.13 3.19 -19.26
CA GLN A 22 -5.31 3.13 -18.43
C GLN A 22 -5.07 4.09 -17.26
N LYS A 23 -5.79 5.23 -17.25
CA LYS A 23 -5.89 6.12 -16.09
C LYS A 23 -6.33 5.26 -14.90
N GLN A 24 -5.37 4.83 -14.08
CA GLN A 24 -5.66 4.30 -12.77
C GLN A 24 -6.40 5.43 -12.04
N LYS A 25 -7.70 5.24 -11.81
CA LYS A 25 -8.48 6.16 -10.99
C LYS A 25 -7.74 6.27 -9.66
N GLY A 26 -7.29 7.48 -9.31
CA GLY A 26 -6.45 7.74 -8.16
C GLY A 26 -7.10 7.26 -6.87
N GLY A 27 -6.70 6.09 -6.41
CA GLY A 27 -7.04 5.55 -5.11
C GLY A 27 -5.97 5.92 -4.08
N ARG A 28 -6.33 5.94 -2.81
CA ARG A 28 -5.39 6.03 -1.69
C ARG A 28 -4.35 4.94 -1.86
N MET A 29 -3.06 5.28 -1.68
CA MET A 29 -1.99 4.33 -1.94
C MET A 29 -1.43 3.77 -0.63
N ILE A 30 -1.93 2.59 -0.27
CA ILE A 30 -1.27 1.74 0.72
C ILE A 30 -0.24 0.90 -0.03
N VAL A 31 1.02 1.00 0.37
CA VAL A 31 2.09 0.19 -0.18
C VAL A 31 2.26 -1.05 0.68
N ALA A 32 2.28 -2.20 0.04
CA ALA A 32 2.52 -3.49 0.67
C ALA A 32 3.63 -4.25 -0.06
N LYS A 33 4.19 -5.24 0.59
CA LYS A 33 5.20 -6.13 0.05
C LYS A 33 4.75 -7.57 0.26
N ARG A 34 4.93 -8.44 -0.73
CA ARG A 34 4.66 -9.87 -0.57
C ARG A 34 5.53 -10.44 0.55
N LYS A 35 4.92 -11.25 1.41
CA LYS A 35 5.63 -12.01 2.45
C LYS A 35 6.64 -12.99 1.83
N PRO A 36 7.66 -13.39 2.59
CA PRO A 36 8.53 -14.49 2.20
C PRO A 36 7.69 -15.73 1.84
N PHE A 37 8.03 -16.39 0.74
CA PHE A 37 7.26 -17.53 0.23
C PHE A 37 7.14 -18.67 1.25
N GLU A 38 8.23 -18.98 1.96
CA GLU A 38 8.24 -20.04 2.99
C GLU A 38 7.35 -19.72 4.19
N GLU A 39 7.17 -18.45 4.53
CA GLU A 39 6.22 -18.01 5.56
C GLU A 39 4.79 -18.32 5.14
N ILE A 40 4.42 -17.96 3.90
CA ILE A 40 3.09 -18.24 3.35
C ILE A 40 2.86 -19.76 3.29
N LYS A 41 3.82 -20.51 2.78
CA LYS A 41 3.74 -21.98 2.68
C LYS A 41 3.56 -22.62 4.07
N THR A 42 4.25 -22.11 5.08
CA THR A 42 4.16 -22.59 6.47
C THR A 42 2.79 -22.32 7.08
N MET A 43 2.21 -21.13 6.87
CA MET A 43 0.87 -20.80 7.34
C MET A 43 -0.21 -21.71 6.74
N LEU A 44 0.00 -22.18 5.50
CA LEU A 44 -0.96 -23.00 4.77
C LEU A 44 -0.68 -24.51 4.86
N LYS A 45 0.29 -24.95 5.66
CA LYS A 45 0.76 -26.36 5.67
C LYS A 45 -0.34 -27.38 5.94
N ASP A 46 -1.30 -27.05 6.82
CA ASP A 46 -2.34 -27.94 7.30
C ASP A 46 -3.63 -27.88 6.45
N TYR A 47 -3.68 -27.00 5.43
CA TYR A 47 -4.84 -26.80 4.57
C TYR A 47 -4.64 -27.42 3.20
N LYS A 48 -5.73 -28.00 2.66
CA LYS A 48 -5.74 -28.68 1.35
C LYS A 48 -6.52 -27.91 0.30
N LYS A 49 -7.45 -27.05 0.72
CA LYS A 49 -8.27 -26.26 -0.19
C LYS A 49 -8.34 -24.81 0.28
N VAL A 50 -7.69 -23.88 -0.42
CA VAL A 50 -7.53 -22.48 -0.01
C VAL A 50 -7.95 -21.53 -1.12
N LEU A 51 -8.74 -20.50 -0.78
CA LEU A 51 -9.09 -19.42 -1.69
C LEU A 51 -8.10 -18.27 -1.51
N THR A 52 -7.36 -17.93 -2.57
CA THR A 52 -6.54 -16.73 -2.60
C THR A 52 -7.38 -15.55 -3.08
N VAL A 53 -7.46 -14.52 -2.22
CA VAL A 53 -8.27 -13.32 -2.46
C VAL A 53 -7.36 -12.13 -2.71
N GLY A 54 -7.34 -11.62 -3.94
CA GLY A 54 -6.65 -10.41 -4.33
C GLY A 54 -7.43 -9.14 -3.98
N CYS A 55 -6.78 -7.99 -4.09
CA CYS A 55 -7.38 -6.67 -3.92
C CYS A 55 -6.96 -5.75 -5.06
N GLY A 56 -7.92 -5.27 -5.85
CA GLY A 56 -7.73 -4.58 -7.12
C GLY A 56 -7.33 -3.11 -7.04
N THR A 57 -7.15 -2.53 -5.83
CA THR A 57 -6.81 -1.11 -5.66
C THR A 57 -5.36 -0.90 -5.22
N CYS A 58 -5.11 -0.48 -3.99
CA CYS A 58 -3.79 -0.05 -3.51
C CYS A 58 -2.69 -1.09 -3.76
N VAL A 59 -2.94 -2.35 -3.37
CA VAL A 59 -1.94 -3.42 -3.46
C VAL A 59 -1.74 -3.94 -4.88
N ALA A 60 -2.73 -3.80 -5.75
CA ALA A 60 -2.57 -4.05 -7.19
C ALA A 60 -1.66 -3.00 -7.83
N VAL A 61 -1.84 -1.71 -7.45
CA VAL A 61 -0.99 -0.61 -7.94
C VAL A 61 0.47 -0.81 -7.51
N CYS A 62 0.71 -1.29 -6.28
CA CYS A 62 2.08 -1.56 -5.83
C CYS A 62 2.59 -2.97 -6.17
N LEU A 63 1.92 -3.67 -7.09
CA LEU A 63 2.35 -4.98 -7.62
C LEU A 63 2.55 -6.05 -6.53
N ALA A 64 1.72 -6.00 -5.48
CA ALA A 64 1.83 -6.91 -4.34
C ALA A 64 0.64 -7.86 -4.20
N GLY A 65 -0.58 -7.48 -4.67
CA GLY A 65 -1.77 -8.26 -4.35
C GLY A 65 -2.93 -8.16 -5.35
N GLY A 66 -2.70 -7.72 -6.58
CA GLY A 66 -3.68 -7.73 -7.66
C GLY A 66 -3.90 -9.11 -8.28
N GLU A 67 -4.76 -9.19 -9.29
CA GLU A 67 -5.11 -10.43 -10.00
C GLU A 67 -3.88 -11.17 -10.53
N LYS A 68 -2.92 -10.43 -11.11
CA LYS A 68 -1.68 -11.00 -11.62
C LYS A 68 -0.85 -11.65 -10.52
N GLU A 69 -0.69 -10.97 -9.39
CA GLU A 69 0.08 -11.43 -8.25
C GLU A 69 -0.57 -12.65 -7.58
N VAL A 70 -1.92 -12.71 -7.53
CA VAL A 70 -2.69 -13.89 -7.11
C VAL A 70 -2.35 -15.08 -7.99
N GLY A 71 -2.39 -14.92 -9.31
CA GLY A 71 -2.07 -16.00 -10.26
C GLY A 71 -0.65 -16.52 -10.09
N ILE A 72 0.33 -15.62 -9.92
CA ILE A 72 1.74 -15.98 -9.70
C ILE A 72 1.89 -16.77 -8.39
N LEU A 73 1.34 -16.27 -7.28
CA LEU A 73 1.46 -16.92 -5.98
C LEU A 73 0.82 -18.31 -5.97
N ASN A 74 -0.37 -18.46 -6.57
CA ASN A 74 -1.06 -19.75 -6.67
C ASN A 74 -0.25 -20.77 -7.49
N ALA A 75 0.39 -20.33 -8.58
CA ALA A 75 1.25 -21.20 -9.37
C ALA A 75 2.47 -21.67 -8.55
N GLU A 76 3.14 -20.75 -7.83
CA GLU A 76 4.28 -21.05 -6.96
C GLU A 76 3.88 -22.05 -5.85
N LEU A 77 2.78 -21.79 -5.14
CA LEU A 77 2.27 -22.65 -4.07
C LEU A 77 1.88 -24.04 -4.58
N SER A 78 1.18 -24.11 -5.72
CA SER A 78 0.80 -25.39 -6.32
C SER A 78 2.01 -26.24 -6.70
N MET A 79 3.05 -25.63 -7.30
CA MET A 79 4.28 -26.33 -7.64
C MET A 79 5.04 -26.81 -6.40
N ALA A 80 5.26 -25.93 -5.43
CA ALA A 80 6.00 -26.26 -4.22
C ALA A 80 5.32 -27.38 -3.43
N ARG A 81 4.00 -27.27 -3.22
CA ARG A 81 3.22 -28.28 -2.47
C ARG A 81 3.17 -29.64 -3.19
N LYS A 82 3.22 -29.68 -4.53
CA LYS A 82 3.37 -30.93 -5.29
C LYS A 82 4.73 -31.57 -5.06
N ILE A 83 5.81 -30.78 -5.07
CA ILE A 83 7.17 -31.24 -4.80
C ILE A 83 7.27 -31.79 -3.39
N ASP A 84 6.66 -31.14 -2.40
CA ASP A 84 6.64 -31.57 -1.00
C ASP A 84 5.73 -32.81 -0.74
N GLY A 85 5.08 -33.35 -1.77
CA GLY A 85 4.18 -34.50 -1.64
C GLY A 85 2.86 -34.21 -0.91
N SER A 86 2.52 -32.93 -0.73
CA SER A 86 1.31 -32.47 -0.04
C SER A 86 0.52 -31.48 -0.92
N PRO A 87 -0.09 -31.92 -2.04
CA PRO A 87 -0.75 -31.05 -2.99
C PRO A 87 -1.87 -30.23 -2.35
N ILE A 88 -2.07 -29.00 -2.84
CA ILE A 88 -3.10 -28.05 -2.40
C ILE A 88 -3.97 -27.64 -3.58
N GLU A 89 -5.28 -27.55 -3.36
CA GLU A 89 -6.23 -26.95 -4.29
C GLU A 89 -6.35 -25.47 -4.00
N LEU A 90 -6.12 -24.63 -4.99
CA LEU A 90 -6.11 -23.17 -4.87
C LEU A 90 -7.17 -22.54 -5.75
N GLY A 91 -8.14 -21.89 -5.13
CA GLY A 91 -9.01 -20.95 -5.80
C GLY A 91 -8.35 -19.58 -5.96
N ALA A 92 -8.87 -18.76 -6.87
CA ALA A 92 -8.41 -17.41 -7.12
C ALA A 92 -9.58 -16.47 -7.38
N THR A 93 -9.62 -15.35 -6.69
CA THR A 93 -10.52 -14.25 -6.99
C THR A 93 -9.84 -12.93 -6.64
N THR A 94 -10.32 -11.82 -7.20
CA THR A 94 -9.80 -10.49 -6.87
C THR A 94 -10.97 -9.52 -6.74
N LEU A 95 -11.20 -9.05 -5.52
CA LEU A 95 -12.21 -8.04 -5.22
C LEU A 95 -11.69 -6.64 -5.59
N GLU A 96 -12.58 -5.71 -5.87
CA GLU A 96 -12.16 -4.31 -6.06
C GLU A 96 -11.44 -3.80 -4.82
N ARG A 97 -12.01 -4.02 -3.62
CA ARG A 97 -11.43 -3.64 -2.31
C ARG A 97 -11.85 -4.62 -1.22
N GLN A 98 -10.89 -5.11 -0.44
CA GLN A 98 -11.19 -5.93 0.72
C GLN A 98 -11.48 -5.12 2.00
N CYS A 99 -11.22 -3.81 2.02
CA CYS A 99 -11.49 -2.91 3.16
C CYS A 99 -12.84 -2.21 3.06
N ASP A 100 -13.79 -2.83 2.39
CA ASP A 100 -15.15 -2.33 2.18
C ASP A 100 -16.10 -3.54 2.16
N MET A 101 -17.08 -3.55 3.07
CA MET A 101 -17.96 -4.70 3.29
C MET A 101 -18.76 -5.09 2.06
N GLU A 102 -19.19 -4.11 1.26
CA GLU A 102 -19.98 -4.35 0.04
C GLU A 102 -19.28 -5.31 -0.94
N PHE A 103 -17.96 -5.15 -1.12
CA PHE A 103 -17.21 -6.04 -2.01
C PHE A 103 -16.91 -7.42 -1.39
N LEU A 104 -16.90 -7.54 -0.07
CA LEU A 104 -16.70 -8.83 0.60
C LEU A 104 -17.89 -9.76 0.42
N ASP A 105 -19.09 -9.23 0.24
CA ASP A 105 -20.31 -10.01 -0.01
C ASP A 105 -20.24 -10.82 -1.33
N GLU A 106 -19.39 -10.42 -2.26
CA GLU A 106 -19.15 -11.19 -3.49
C GLU A 106 -18.59 -12.60 -3.23
N LEU A 107 -18.00 -12.83 -2.06
CA LEU A 107 -17.46 -14.14 -1.67
C LEU A 107 -18.50 -15.07 -1.03
N GLU A 108 -19.68 -14.60 -0.68
CA GLU A 108 -20.66 -15.35 0.12
C GLU A 108 -20.98 -16.74 -0.44
N ASN A 109 -21.09 -16.86 -1.77
CA ASN A 109 -21.43 -18.11 -2.42
C ASN A 109 -20.26 -19.07 -2.65
N VAL A 110 -19.03 -18.64 -2.43
CA VAL A 110 -17.82 -19.43 -2.73
C VAL A 110 -16.97 -19.74 -1.51
N VAL A 111 -17.04 -18.92 -0.46
CA VAL A 111 -16.15 -19.02 0.71
C VAL A 111 -16.28 -20.37 1.42
N ASP A 112 -17.48 -20.96 1.44
CA ASP A 112 -17.74 -22.22 2.13
C ASP A 112 -17.14 -23.44 1.46
N GLU A 113 -16.77 -23.34 0.20
CA GLU A 113 -16.06 -24.40 -0.52
C GLU A 113 -14.61 -24.57 -0.09
N TYR A 114 -14.04 -23.61 0.65
CA TYR A 114 -12.64 -23.56 1.04
C TYR A 114 -12.44 -23.72 2.54
N GLU A 115 -11.32 -24.35 2.92
CA GLU A 115 -10.94 -24.54 4.32
C GLU A 115 -10.37 -23.27 4.95
N ALA A 116 -9.68 -22.42 4.13
CA ALA A 116 -9.05 -21.20 4.56
C ALA A 116 -9.01 -20.15 3.44
N LEU A 117 -8.78 -18.89 3.81
CA LEU A 117 -8.63 -17.76 2.90
C LEU A 117 -7.19 -17.23 2.99
N LEU A 118 -6.55 -17.01 1.84
CA LEU A 118 -5.25 -16.35 1.74
C LEU A 118 -5.46 -14.95 1.16
N SER A 119 -5.38 -13.92 1.99
CA SER A 119 -5.62 -12.55 1.56
C SER A 119 -4.33 -11.87 1.06
N MET A 120 -4.40 -11.27 -0.12
CA MET A 120 -3.36 -10.42 -0.69
C MET A 120 -3.69 -8.92 -0.56
N ALA A 121 -4.48 -8.53 0.44
CA ALA A 121 -4.80 -7.16 0.77
C ALA A 121 -3.86 -6.56 1.83
N CYS A 122 -3.95 -5.25 2.06
CA CYS A 122 -3.33 -4.60 3.21
C CYS A 122 -4.02 -5.01 4.52
N GLY A 123 -3.40 -4.72 5.67
CA GLY A 123 -3.90 -5.12 6.99
C GLY A 123 -5.34 -4.72 7.29
N ALA A 124 -5.84 -3.60 6.73
CA ALA A 124 -7.25 -3.23 6.87
C ALA A 124 -8.17 -4.23 6.15
N GLY A 125 -7.85 -4.57 4.89
CA GLY A 125 -8.65 -5.52 4.11
C GLY A 125 -8.63 -6.93 4.71
N ILE A 126 -7.48 -7.39 5.20
CA ILE A 126 -7.37 -8.71 5.86
C ILE A 126 -8.27 -8.80 7.09
N GLN A 127 -8.28 -7.76 7.93
CA GLN A 127 -9.12 -7.72 9.13
C GLN A 127 -10.61 -7.70 8.78
N PHE A 128 -11.02 -6.92 7.79
CA PHE A 128 -12.41 -6.89 7.32
C PHE A 128 -12.85 -8.24 6.73
N LEU A 129 -11.97 -8.91 5.98
CA LEU A 129 -12.25 -10.25 5.48
C LEU A 129 -12.45 -11.25 6.62
N ALA A 130 -11.60 -11.19 7.66
CA ALA A 130 -11.72 -12.04 8.83
C ALA A 130 -12.96 -11.73 9.69
N GLU A 131 -13.34 -10.45 9.77
CA GLU A 131 -14.56 -10.00 10.45
C GLU A 131 -15.83 -10.48 9.72
N ARG A 132 -15.84 -10.39 8.37
CA ARG A 132 -16.98 -10.84 7.55
C ARG A 132 -17.17 -12.36 7.59
N TYR A 133 -16.08 -13.13 7.67
CA TYR A 133 -16.08 -14.59 7.68
C TYR A 133 -15.37 -15.17 8.92
N PRO A 134 -15.92 -14.97 10.13
CA PRO A 134 -15.23 -15.29 11.39
C PRO A 134 -14.99 -16.80 11.60
N ASN A 135 -15.69 -17.64 10.88
CA ASN A 135 -15.54 -19.11 10.95
C ASN A 135 -14.47 -19.65 9.98
N LYS A 136 -13.84 -18.78 9.17
CA LYS A 136 -12.79 -19.16 8.21
C LYS A 136 -11.44 -18.62 8.68
N PRO A 137 -10.40 -19.43 8.76
CA PRO A 137 -9.03 -18.93 8.94
C PRO A 137 -8.64 -18.02 7.79
N VAL A 138 -8.14 -16.81 8.11
CA VAL A 138 -7.67 -15.83 7.12
C VAL A 138 -6.19 -15.58 7.33
N PHE A 139 -5.38 -15.82 6.30
CA PHE A 139 -3.93 -15.67 6.33
C PHE A 139 -3.47 -14.49 5.47
N PRO A 140 -2.51 -13.67 5.94
CA PRO A 140 -1.93 -12.61 5.16
C PRO A 140 -0.87 -13.14 4.18
N ALA A 141 -0.92 -12.75 2.91
CA ALA A 141 0.13 -13.01 1.95
C ALA A 141 1.04 -11.79 1.70
N VAL A 142 0.69 -10.63 2.25
CA VAL A 142 1.45 -9.39 2.13
C VAL A 142 1.61 -8.69 3.48
N ASP A 143 2.70 -7.92 3.61
CA ASP A 143 2.94 -7.01 4.72
C ASP A 143 2.63 -5.58 4.28
N THR A 144 1.80 -4.88 5.05
CA THR A 144 1.57 -3.45 4.85
C THR A 144 2.81 -2.69 5.31
N THR A 145 3.39 -1.88 4.42
CA THR A 145 4.62 -1.14 4.71
C THR A 145 4.36 0.31 5.08
N PHE A 146 3.68 1.07 4.23
CA PHE A 146 3.45 2.51 4.48
C PHE A 146 2.31 3.09 3.62
N ILE A 147 1.91 4.31 3.93
CA ILE A 147 1.06 5.15 3.08
C ILE A 147 1.98 6.00 2.22
N GLY A 148 1.90 5.82 0.91
CA GLY A 148 2.86 6.39 -0.02
C GLY A 148 2.28 7.03 -1.26
N ALA A 149 3.20 7.35 -2.16
CA ALA A 149 2.93 7.83 -3.50
C ALA A 149 3.69 6.98 -4.52
N ASN A 150 3.09 6.79 -5.67
CA ASN A 150 3.72 6.17 -6.82
C ASN A 150 4.54 7.24 -7.57
N ARG A 151 5.84 7.01 -7.69
CA ARG A 151 6.75 7.83 -8.53
C ARG A 151 6.77 7.31 -9.95
N ASP A 152 6.88 6.00 -10.07
CA ASP A 152 6.86 5.26 -11.32
C ASP A 152 6.50 3.80 -11.04
N VAL A 153 6.25 3.01 -12.07
CA VAL A 153 5.96 1.57 -11.92
C VAL A 153 7.09 0.89 -11.16
N GLY A 154 6.75 0.31 -10.01
CA GLY A 154 7.72 -0.36 -9.13
C GLY A 154 8.50 0.58 -8.20
N TRP A 155 8.25 1.90 -8.24
CA TRP A 155 8.92 2.88 -7.38
C TRP A 155 7.92 3.65 -6.51
N TYR A 156 7.90 3.34 -5.21
CA TYR A 156 6.96 3.88 -4.24
C TYR A 156 7.70 4.55 -3.10
N GLU A 157 7.22 5.74 -2.69
CA GLU A 157 7.81 6.51 -1.60
C GLU A 157 6.83 6.67 -0.45
N GLU A 158 7.29 6.48 0.78
CA GLU A 158 6.51 6.82 1.98
C GLU A 158 6.26 8.33 2.05
N LYS A 159 5.02 8.73 2.29
CA LYS A 159 4.61 10.14 2.36
C LYS A 159 3.82 10.49 3.62
N CYS A 160 3.22 9.50 4.29
CA CYS A 160 2.34 9.77 5.42
C CYS A 160 2.35 8.61 6.42
N ARG A 161 2.34 8.92 7.72
CA ARG A 161 2.20 7.96 8.83
C ARG A 161 0.86 8.05 9.55
N SER A 162 -0.13 8.72 8.98
CA SER A 162 -1.47 8.89 9.59
C SER A 162 -1.44 9.48 11.01
N CYS A 163 -0.52 10.40 11.31
CA CYS A 163 -0.34 10.93 12.66
C CYS A 163 -1.57 11.72 13.19
N GLY A 164 -2.48 12.14 12.30
CA GLY A 164 -3.75 12.78 12.65
C GLY A 164 -3.65 14.28 12.92
N SER A 165 -2.44 14.87 12.89
CA SER A 165 -2.21 16.31 13.04
C SER A 165 -1.28 16.78 11.93
N CYS A 166 -1.85 17.30 10.83
CA CYS A 166 -1.13 17.59 9.61
C CYS A 166 -0.45 18.95 9.62
N VAL A 167 0.88 18.97 9.54
CA VAL A 167 1.71 20.19 9.53
C VAL A 167 2.13 20.66 8.13
N LEU A 168 1.64 20.03 7.07
CA LEU A 168 2.07 20.32 5.69
C LEU A 168 1.85 21.78 5.25
N GLY A 169 0.88 22.48 5.83
CA GLY A 169 0.63 23.89 5.56
C GLY A 169 1.78 24.80 6.00
N TRP A 170 2.50 24.42 7.04
CA TRP A 170 3.64 25.18 7.59
C TRP A 170 5.00 24.74 7.06
N THR A 171 5.07 23.58 6.43
CA THR A 171 6.32 22.95 5.97
C THR A 171 6.44 22.90 4.45
N GLY A 172 5.71 23.77 3.76
CA GLY A 172 5.73 23.81 2.28
C GLY A 172 5.32 22.49 1.61
N GLY A 173 4.46 21.69 2.27
CA GLY A 173 4.01 20.40 1.74
C GLY A 173 5.00 19.24 1.92
N ILE A 174 6.01 19.38 2.76
CA ILE A 174 6.98 18.31 3.09
C ILE A 174 6.72 17.84 4.51
N CYS A 175 6.50 16.54 4.71
CA CYS A 175 6.18 15.98 6.02
C CYS A 175 7.45 15.68 6.84
N PRO A 176 7.77 16.45 7.90
CA PRO A 176 8.92 16.16 8.74
C PRO A 176 8.72 14.90 9.59
N VAL A 177 7.46 14.56 9.94
CA VAL A 177 7.14 13.34 10.71
C VAL A 177 7.51 12.06 9.94
N THR A 178 7.33 12.08 8.62
CA THR A 178 7.65 10.93 7.76
C THR A 178 9.10 10.96 7.28
N MET A 179 9.61 12.13 6.89
CA MET A 179 10.88 12.25 6.18
C MET A 179 12.08 12.55 7.08
N CYS A 180 11.88 13.08 8.29
CA CYS A 180 12.98 13.33 9.22
C CYS A 180 13.30 12.05 10.00
N ALA A 181 14.51 11.51 9.86
CA ALA A 181 14.95 10.31 10.57
C ALA A 181 14.90 10.45 12.10
N LYS A 182 15.02 11.69 12.61
CA LYS A 182 14.93 12.00 14.06
C LYS A 182 13.49 12.34 14.49
N GLY A 183 12.52 12.38 13.58
CA GLY A 183 11.14 12.76 13.88
C GLY A 183 10.95 14.21 14.35
N LEU A 184 11.88 15.08 14.05
CA LEU A 184 11.80 16.50 14.46
C LEU A 184 10.80 17.25 13.60
N TYR A 185 9.84 17.92 14.23
CA TYR A 185 8.84 18.68 13.49
C TYR A 185 8.78 20.18 13.83
N ASN A 186 9.65 20.65 14.71
CA ASN A 186 9.82 22.05 15.09
C ASN A 186 11.21 22.60 14.71
N GLY A 187 11.69 22.33 13.52
CA GLY A 187 12.93 22.89 13.04
C GLY A 187 14.06 21.90 12.82
N PRO A 188 15.13 22.34 12.18
CA PRO A 188 16.27 21.51 11.84
C PRO A 188 17.09 21.13 13.07
N CYS A 189 17.76 19.95 13.00
CA CYS A 189 18.70 19.51 14.04
C CYS A 189 20.11 20.09 13.89
N GLY A 190 20.39 20.81 12.80
CA GLY A 190 21.74 21.29 12.48
C GLY A 190 22.68 20.22 11.88
N GLY A 191 22.24 18.97 11.78
CA GLY A 191 23.07 17.86 11.25
C GLY A 191 22.93 17.62 9.74
N THR A 192 22.45 18.61 8.99
CA THR A 192 22.41 18.52 7.52
C THR A 192 23.82 18.71 6.96
N ASP A 193 24.23 17.81 6.07
CA ASP A 193 25.47 17.92 5.30
C ASP A 193 25.14 17.97 3.80
N ASN A 194 25.46 19.09 3.15
CA ASN A 194 25.19 19.33 1.74
C ASN A 194 23.75 18.96 1.31
N GLY A 195 22.76 19.28 2.13
CA GLY A 195 21.35 18.99 1.92
C GLY A 195 20.95 17.55 2.22
N LYS A 196 21.86 16.70 2.70
CA LYS A 196 21.60 15.29 3.06
C LYS A 196 21.41 15.14 4.58
N CYS A 197 20.70 14.08 4.97
CA CYS A 197 20.48 13.75 6.37
C CYS A 197 21.73 13.09 6.97
N GLU A 198 22.18 13.51 8.15
CA GLU A 198 23.33 12.90 8.84
C GLU A 198 23.10 11.43 9.25
N ILE A 199 21.83 11.02 9.42
CA ILE A 199 21.47 9.65 9.79
C ILE A 199 21.36 8.75 8.52
N HIS A 200 20.82 9.31 7.43
CA HIS A 200 20.63 8.63 6.15
C HIS A 200 21.27 9.46 5.04
N GLN A 201 22.56 9.28 4.82
CA GLN A 201 23.35 10.10 3.88
C GLN A 201 22.94 9.95 2.41
N ASP A 202 22.21 8.90 2.07
CA ASP A 202 21.62 8.66 0.75
C ASP A 202 20.28 9.39 0.55
N GLN A 203 19.71 9.97 1.62
CA GLN A 203 18.44 10.68 1.59
C GLN A 203 18.60 12.19 1.82
N PRO A 204 17.78 13.02 1.16
CA PRO A 204 17.76 14.45 1.42
C PRO A 204 17.26 14.73 2.84
N CYS A 205 17.83 15.76 3.48
CA CYS A 205 17.36 16.23 4.77
C CYS A 205 15.97 16.87 4.62
N ALA A 206 15.00 16.38 5.39
CA ALA A 206 13.63 16.93 5.35
C ALA A 206 13.59 18.44 5.61
N TRP A 207 14.32 18.92 6.61
CA TRP A 207 14.33 20.34 6.99
C TRP A 207 15.09 21.22 6.01
N TYR A 208 16.13 20.69 5.36
CA TYR A 208 16.76 21.38 4.24
C TYR A 208 15.77 21.60 3.09
N LEU A 209 15.03 20.55 2.69
CA LEU A 209 14.01 20.67 1.65
C LEU A 209 12.86 21.60 2.04
N ILE A 210 12.44 21.61 3.32
CA ILE A 210 11.43 22.52 3.83
C ILE A 210 11.90 23.97 3.70
N HIS A 211 13.15 24.26 4.13
CA HIS A 211 13.75 25.57 3.99
C HIS A 211 13.76 26.05 2.54
N GLU A 212 14.33 25.27 1.64
CA GLU A 212 14.41 25.60 0.21
C GLU A 212 13.00 25.87 -0.38
N ARG A 213 12.03 25.04 -0.02
CA ARG A 213 10.67 25.21 -0.55
C ARG A 213 9.96 26.42 0.01
N LEU A 214 10.07 26.70 1.29
CA LEU A 214 9.47 27.90 1.90
C LEU A 214 10.17 29.16 1.41
N ALA A 215 11.49 29.15 1.22
CA ALA A 215 12.22 30.25 0.61
C ALA A 215 11.70 30.54 -0.82
N ALA A 216 11.55 29.50 -1.64
CA ALA A 216 11.01 29.64 -2.99
C ALA A 216 9.54 30.13 -3.03
N GLN A 217 8.78 29.91 -1.97
CA GLN A 217 7.41 30.37 -1.80
C GLN A 217 7.31 31.78 -1.16
N GLY A 218 8.40 32.39 -0.74
CA GLY A 218 8.41 33.65 0.01
C GLY A 218 7.78 33.52 1.42
N ARG A 219 7.83 32.32 2.03
CA ARG A 219 7.15 31.98 3.29
C ARG A 219 8.13 31.45 4.35
N LEU A 220 9.37 31.90 4.29
CA LEU A 220 10.44 31.38 5.19
C LEU A 220 10.21 31.72 6.66
N ASP A 221 9.44 32.79 6.95
CA ASP A 221 8.98 33.18 8.26
C ASP A 221 8.26 32.05 9.03
N LEU A 222 7.59 31.16 8.31
CA LEU A 222 6.92 30.00 8.92
C LEU A 222 7.84 29.02 9.67
N ILE A 223 9.14 28.99 9.35
CA ILE A 223 10.10 28.17 10.10
C ILE A 223 10.30 28.70 11.53
N MET A 224 10.09 30.01 11.74
CA MET A 224 10.22 30.65 13.04
C MET A 224 8.98 30.44 13.92
N GLU A 225 7.87 29.97 13.34
CA GLU A 225 6.65 29.69 14.09
C GLU A 225 6.76 28.37 14.84
N PHE A 226 6.61 28.42 16.17
CA PHE A 226 6.62 27.21 17.00
C PHE A 226 5.30 26.46 16.89
N GLN A 227 5.37 25.19 16.46
CA GLN A 227 4.22 24.31 16.43
C GLN A 227 3.96 23.70 17.82
N PRO A 228 2.72 23.71 18.32
CA PRO A 228 2.39 23.15 19.64
C PRO A 228 2.59 21.62 19.66
N ILE A 229 2.62 21.05 20.86
CA ILE A 229 2.76 19.60 21.07
C ILE A 229 1.63 18.86 20.32
N THR A 230 2.03 17.87 19.54
CA THR A 230 1.09 17.05 18.78
C THR A 230 0.48 15.94 19.64
N ALA A 231 -0.83 15.76 19.56
CA ALA A 231 -1.56 14.74 20.32
C ALA A 231 -1.33 13.29 19.83
N TRP A 232 -0.59 13.07 18.77
CA TRP A 232 -0.25 11.75 18.20
C TRP A 232 -1.43 10.77 18.16
N GLN A 233 -2.52 11.16 17.50
CA GLN A 233 -3.78 10.40 17.47
C GLN A 233 -3.66 8.99 16.89
N ASN A 234 -2.63 8.71 16.08
CA ASN A 234 -2.36 7.39 15.50
C ASN A 234 -1.88 6.33 16.52
N GLN A 235 -1.65 6.71 17.78
CA GLN A 235 -1.27 5.79 18.86
C GLN A 235 -2.46 5.11 19.55
N LYS A 236 -3.68 5.49 19.18
CA LYS A 236 -4.91 4.91 19.73
C LYS A 236 -5.81 4.41 18.61
N PRO A 237 -6.41 3.19 18.75
CA PRO A 237 -7.49 2.77 17.87
C PRO A 237 -8.61 3.80 17.87
N ARG A 238 -9.16 4.11 16.71
CA ARG A 238 -10.23 5.11 16.59
C ARG A 238 -11.18 4.76 15.46
N THR A 239 -12.43 5.15 15.67
CA THR A 239 -13.46 5.19 14.65
C THR A 239 -13.73 6.65 14.30
N LEU A 240 -13.81 6.98 13.04
CA LEU A 240 -14.24 8.27 12.55
C LEU A 240 -15.61 8.12 11.91
N VAL A 241 -16.60 8.78 12.47
CA VAL A 241 -17.95 8.91 11.90
C VAL A 241 -18.11 10.34 11.43
N GLN A 242 -18.51 10.53 10.19
CA GLN A 242 -18.75 11.87 9.64
C GLN A 242 -20.05 12.44 10.20
N PRO A 243 -20.16 13.77 10.38
CA PRO A 243 -21.39 14.42 10.81
C PRO A 243 -22.57 14.01 9.92
N GLY A 244 -23.71 13.64 10.54
CA GLY A 244 -24.91 13.17 9.88
C GLY A 244 -24.96 11.65 9.61
N TYR A 245 -23.96 10.88 10.07
CA TYR A 245 -23.91 9.43 9.94
C TYR A 245 -23.80 8.70 11.30
N GLU A 246 -24.09 9.39 12.38
CA GLU A 246 -23.93 8.89 13.76
C GLU A 246 -24.79 7.66 14.03
N GLU A 247 -26.00 7.61 13.47
CA GLU A 247 -26.95 6.49 13.62
C GLU A 247 -26.39 5.17 13.07
N LYS A 248 -25.49 5.21 12.08
CA LYS A 248 -24.86 4.01 11.52
C LYS A 248 -23.89 3.33 12.49
N LYS A 249 -23.43 4.01 13.52
CA LYS A 249 -22.52 3.48 14.53
C LYS A 249 -23.23 2.55 15.52
N GLU A 250 -24.54 2.76 15.72
CA GLU A 250 -25.35 1.99 16.67
C GLU A 250 -25.94 0.70 16.05
N ALA A 251 -25.88 0.60 14.73
CA ALA A 251 -26.42 -0.52 13.96
C ALA A 251 -25.40 -1.64 13.64
N GLY A 252 -24.13 -1.48 13.99
CA GLY A 252 -23.03 -2.43 13.78
C GLY A 252 -22.36 -2.82 15.09
#